data_f278aff83288e7f18f122d436a2a1855
#
_entry.id   f278aff83288e7f18f122d436a2a1855
#
_cell.length_a   1.000
_cell.length_b   1.000
_cell.length_c   1.000
_cell.angle_alpha   90.00
_cell.angle_beta   90.00
_cell.angle_gamma   90.00
#
_symmetry.space_group_name_H-M   'P 1'
#
loop_
_entity.id
_entity.type
_entity.pdbx_description
1 polymer ?
#
loop_
_entity_poly.entity_id
_entity_poly.type
_entity_poly.pdbx_seq_one_letter_code
_entity_poly.pdbx_strand_id
1 'polypeptide(L)'
;MSRTASPEDTEQHEAQAVPPMPALLRGSRRLLMALLVATAVAHTACAIAAGLLVGVLLGDVGQPPSAVLADLGVLVVTVVGLGVTRYVERVVAERLGQDYVQQIRRGLVQHAMTSAEAPSLGITIARSTNDLASVRNWVSLGIAPLVALGPLVLGSVLALATLGWQLALVVAVPLVVLGLVLARVSGSAFERARVLRRRRGSLAARVADTVTAAPGIAAAGGVERELRAIDTSGSRVVDAAVHRARTSGLLRACALVAPLAGSAGAATLGAFGVVSAASVAVALTIVGILAGPVADAGRIVEYRQNHKAARRIIAPLLLEPVDARPAPVFDPDVSSGGRVVVRGLTVDGVAMPGLLAEPGERIVLRGGAPWHAREVFTALALPGRDGCVSVCVDGKDLAHTGPRSRRRRVGYAPVGGRLERGSVSRAVRYRRPDLDEGEGSAALAAVGLTERVASLPQGERTPLRRGGEPLTRQEIARLWVARATIGTPALLLLEHVDDDLGPQGREMLRGILQDYPGVVIMASDRPEALLNDWQEWAVPVS
;
A
#
# COMPACT_ATOMS: atom_id res chain seq x y z
N MET A 1 0.69 -14.93 37.70
CA MET A 1 1.97 -14.21 37.90
C MET A 1 2.33 -13.55 36.57
N SER A 2 1.96 -12.30 36.43
CA SER A 2 2.22 -11.50 35.21
C SER A 2 3.66 -10.99 35.25
N ARG A 3 4.52 -11.43 34.33
CA ARG A 3 5.86 -10.86 34.14
C ARG A 3 5.70 -9.48 33.49
N THR A 4 5.95 -8.44 34.24
CA THR A 4 6.18 -7.08 33.72
C THR A 4 7.46 -7.11 32.90
N ALA A 5 7.36 -6.87 31.59
CA ALA A 5 8.51 -6.71 30.72
C ALA A 5 9.37 -5.53 31.22
N SER A 6 10.67 -5.72 31.33
CA SER A 6 11.60 -4.69 31.80
C SER A 6 11.75 -3.59 30.76
N PRO A 7 12.09 -2.33 31.18
CA PRO A 7 12.33 -1.24 30.24
C PRO A 7 13.43 -1.52 29.21
N GLU A 8 14.37 -2.41 29.51
CA GLU A 8 15.48 -2.81 28.63
C GLU A 8 15.00 -3.68 27.45
N ASP A 9 13.95 -4.51 27.62
CA ASP A 9 13.35 -5.29 26.52
C ASP A 9 12.65 -4.39 25.49
N THR A 10 12.20 -3.22 25.93
CA THR A 10 11.55 -2.24 25.04
C THR A 10 12.57 -1.43 24.23
N GLU A 11 13.76 -1.16 24.79
CA GLU A 11 14.85 -0.46 24.08
C GLU A 11 15.57 -1.36 23.07
N GLN A 12 15.69 -2.67 23.33
CA GLN A 12 16.28 -3.62 22.37
C GLN A 12 15.39 -3.86 21.14
N HIS A 13 14.07 -3.70 21.24
CA HIS A 13 13.15 -3.71 20.09
C HIS A 13 13.19 -2.43 19.24
N GLU A 14 13.74 -1.32 19.77
CA GLU A 14 13.87 -0.05 19.02
C GLU A 14 15.09 0.02 18.10
N ALA A 15 16.07 -0.86 18.27
CA ALA A 15 17.32 -0.88 17.50
C ALA A 15 17.33 -1.79 16.27
N GLN A 16 16.25 -2.51 15.96
CA GLN A 16 16.16 -3.26 14.70
C GLN A 16 16.12 -2.27 13.53
N ALA A 17 17.18 -2.31 12.71
CA ALA A 17 17.31 -1.47 11.51
C ALA A 17 16.08 -1.66 10.62
N VAL A 18 15.28 -0.59 10.47
CA VAL A 18 14.08 -0.62 9.61
C VAL A 18 14.51 -1.01 8.20
N PRO A 19 13.97 -2.08 7.65
CA PRO A 19 14.35 -2.59 6.35
C PRO A 19 14.32 -1.54 5.23
N PRO A 20 15.13 -1.69 4.18
CA PRO A 20 15.14 -0.73 3.07
C PRO A 20 13.84 -0.81 2.25
N MET A 21 13.23 0.34 2.01
CA MET A 21 12.15 0.48 1.03
C MET A 21 12.71 0.26 -0.40
N PRO A 22 11.87 -0.09 -1.38
CA PRO A 22 12.29 -0.16 -2.78
C PRO A 22 13.00 1.13 -3.21
N ALA A 23 14.05 1.03 -4.01
CA ALA A 23 14.81 2.19 -4.47
C ALA A 23 13.90 3.17 -5.25
N LEU A 24 13.89 4.45 -4.84
CA LEU A 24 13.13 5.51 -5.51
C LEU A 24 13.57 5.66 -6.97
N LEU A 25 14.89 5.69 -7.20
CA LEU A 25 15.50 5.90 -8.52
C LEU A 25 15.71 4.56 -9.26
N ARG A 26 14.62 3.93 -9.71
CA ARG A 26 14.68 2.69 -10.50
C ARG A 26 13.84 2.82 -11.77
N GLY A 27 14.37 2.34 -12.90
CA GLY A 27 13.67 2.37 -14.19
C GLY A 27 13.34 3.79 -14.67
N SER A 28 12.12 4.01 -15.16
CA SER A 28 11.60 5.29 -15.69
C SER A 28 11.68 6.47 -14.70
N ARG A 29 11.71 6.21 -13.41
CA ARG A 29 11.79 7.25 -12.37
C ARG A 29 13.11 8.02 -12.36
N ARG A 30 14.19 7.42 -12.89
CA ARG A 30 15.46 8.15 -13.11
C ARG A 30 15.27 9.29 -14.11
N LEU A 31 14.53 9.05 -15.18
CA LEU A 31 14.22 10.07 -16.19
C LEU A 31 13.33 11.17 -15.61
N LEU A 32 12.31 10.81 -14.82
CA LEU A 32 11.46 11.80 -14.13
C LEU A 32 12.27 12.66 -13.16
N MET A 33 13.21 12.09 -12.43
CA MET A 33 14.10 12.85 -11.53
C MET A 33 15.03 13.76 -12.33
N ALA A 34 15.62 13.29 -13.43
CA ALA A 34 16.46 14.13 -14.30
C ALA A 34 15.65 15.31 -14.89
N LEU A 35 14.40 15.05 -15.31
CA LEU A 35 13.50 16.11 -15.78
C LEU A 35 13.16 17.11 -14.68
N LEU A 36 12.96 16.64 -13.43
CA LEU A 36 12.74 17.49 -12.27
C LEU A 36 13.94 18.42 -12.01
N VAL A 37 15.16 17.89 -12.10
CA VAL A 37 16.40 18.69 -11.94
C VAL A 37 16.50 19.71 -13.09
N ALA A 38 16.25 19.29 -14.33
CA ALA A 38 16.29 20.19 -15.49
C ALA A 38 15.27 21.33 -15.37
N THR A 39 14.05 21.03 -14.96
CA THR A 39 13.01 22.06 -14.73
C THR A 39 13.37 23.00 -13.58
N ALA A 40 14.03 22.50 -12.51
CA ALA A 40 14.51 23.31 -11.41
C ALA A 40 15.61 24.29 -11.83
N VAL A 41 16.56 23.84 -12.66
CA VAL A 41 17.61 24.69 -13.22
C VAL A 41 17.01 25.74 -14.18
N ALA A 42 16.09 25.32 -15.06
CA ALA A 42 15.37 26.25 -15.95
C ALA A 42 14.57 27.29 -15.18
N HIS A 43 13.88 26.88 -14.12
CA HIS A 43 13.15 27.81 -13.22
C HIS A 43 14.09 28.83 -12.58
N THR A 44 15.24 28.38 -12.10
CA THR A 44 16.27 29.24 -11.52
C THR A 44 16.81 30.25 -12.54
N ALA A 45 17.10 29.80 -13.75
CA ALA A 45 17.56 30.69 -14.84
C ALA A 45 16.51 31.77 -15.18
N CYS A 46 15.23 31.37 -15.32
CA CYS A 46 14.14 32.32 -15.51
C CYS A 46 14.00 33.30 -14.34
N ALA A 47 14.17 32.85 -13.09
CA ALA A 47 14.08 33.70 -11.91
C ALA A 47 15.19 34.77 -11.87
N ILE A 48 16.43 34.36 -12.16
CA ILE A 48 17.57 35.29 -12.26
C ILE A 48 17.39 36.26 -13.42
N ALA A 49 17.01 35.77 -14.61
CA ALA A 49 16.78 36.59 -15.76
C ALA A 49 15.67 37.65 -15.52
N ALA A 50 14.55 37.23 -14.91
CA ALA A 50 13.47 38.17 -14.55
C ALA A 50 13.95 39.24 -13.57
N GLY A 51 14.74 38.87 -12.56
CA GLY A 51 15.33 39.83 -11.63
C GLY A 51 16.27 40.82 -12.31
N LEU A 52 17.20 40.35 -13.14
CA LEU A 52 18.15 41.20 -13.86
C LEU A 52 17.45 42.13 -14.83
N LEU A 53 16.45 41.66 -15.57
CA LEU A 53 15.63 42.50 -16.49
C LEU A 53 14.88 43.62 -15.76
N VAL A 54 14.35 43.35 -14.56
CA VAL A 54 13.76 44.40 -13.72
C VAL A 54 14.81 45.47 -13.36
N GLY A 55 16.05 45.03 -13.07
CA GLY A 55 17.16 45.95 -12.81
C GLY A 55 17.53 46.83 -14.03
N VAL A 56 17.58 46.24 -15.21
CA VAL A 56 17.83 46.97 -16.49
C VAL A 56 16.73 47.97 -16.73
N LEU A 57 15.45 47.57 -16.68
CA LEU A 57 14.29 48.46 -16.90
C LEU A 57 14.27 49.65 -15.94
N LEU A 58 14.75 49.51 -14.71
CA LEU A 58 14.82 50.60 -13.72
C LEU A 58 16.10 51.43 -13.83
N GLY A 59 17.17 50.87 -14.40
CA GLY A 59 18.44 51.57 -14.65
C GLY A 59 18.43 52.43 -15.91
N ASP A 60 17.62 52.06 -16.88
CA ASP A 60 17.54 52.68 -18.23
C ASP A 60 16.53 53.84 -18.33
N VAL A 61 16.42 54.64 -17.29
CA VAL A 61 15.55 55.84 -17.29
C VAL A 61 16.07 56.83 -18.35
N GLY A 62 15.35 56.93 -19.50
CA GLY A 62 15.71 57.81 -20.64
C GLY A 62 16.01 57.09 -21.95
N GLN A 63 15.92 55.78 -22.00
CA GLN A 63 16.05 54.98 -23.22
C GLN A 63 14.89 55.18 -24.22
N PRO A 64 15.10 54.92 -25.52
CA PRO A 64 14.03 55.01 -26.50
C PRO A 64 12.94 53.97 -26.23
N PRO A 65 11.64 54.31 -26.46
CA PRO A 65 10.52 53.39 -26.16
C PRO A 65 10.63 51.99 -26.78
N SER A 66 11.31 51.87 -27.91
CA SER A 66 11.53 50.59 -28.62
C SER A 66 12.42 49.63 -27.84
N ALA A 67 13.45 50.13 -27.14
CA ALA A 67 14.33 49.32 -26.30
C ALA A 67 13.57 48.83 -25.06
N VAL A 68 12.85 49.71 -24.38
CA VAL A 68 12.03 49.38 -23.21
C VAL A 68 10.96 48.34 -23.57
N LEU A 69 10.34 48.42 -24.76
CA LEU A 69 9.35 47.44 -25.22
C LEU A 69 9.99 46.06 -25.49
N ALA A 70 11.23 46.02 -26.00
CA ALA A 70 11.96 44.76 -26.21
C ALA A 70 12.26 44.07 -24.86
N ASP A 71 12.80 44.81 -23.89
CA ASP A 71 13.11 44.28 -22.56
C ASP A 71 11.85 43.85 -21.81
N LEU A 72 10.75 44.59 -21.94
CA LEU A 72 9.45 44.16 -21.41
C LEU A 72 8.96 42.86 -22.06
N GLY A 73 9.14 42.70 -23.37
CA GLY A 73 8.81 41.46 -24.08
C GLY A 73 9.60 40.24 -23.52
N VAL A 74 10.90 40.41 -23.31
CA VAL A 74 11.75 39.36 -22.70
C VAL A 74 11.33 39.08 -21.25
N LEU A 75 10.99 40.12 -20.48
CA LEU A 75 10.49 39.96 -19.11
C LEU A 75 9.18 39.15 -19.08
N VAL A 76 8.25 39.42 -19.97
CA VAL A 76 6.98 38.66 -20.09
C VAL A 76 7.28 37.20 -20.41
N VAL A 77 8.19 36.91 -21.35
CA VAL A 77 8.61 35.53 -21.68
C VAL A 77 9.22 34.81 -20.47
N THR A 78 10.08 35.50 -19.71
CA THR A 78 10.69 34.89 -18.51
C THR A 78 9.66 34.63 -17.40
N VAL A 79 8.69 35.52 -17.20
CA VAL A 79 7.59 35.35 -16.24
C VAL A 79 6.67 34.19 -16.64
N VAL A 80 6.34 34.08 -17.93
CA VAL A 80 5.60 32.93 -18.46
C VAL A 80 6.44 31.63 -18.25
N GLY A 81 7.74 31.71 -18.52
CA GLY A 81 8.68 30.62 -18.30
C GLY A 81 8.71 30.13 -16.83
N LEU A 82 8.67 31.06 -15.85
CA LEU A 82 8.51 30.72 -14.44
C LEU A 82 7.22 29.95 -14.15
N GLY A 83 6.11 30.38 -14.74
CA GLY A 83 4.83 29.69 -14.62
C GLY A 83 4.87 28.28 -15.21
N VAL A 84 5.39 28.15 -16.44
CA VAL A 84 5.51 26.87 -17.14
C VAL A 84 6.43 25.89 -16.40
N THR A 85 7.61 26.35 -15.97
CA THR A 85 8.56 25.50 -15.25
C THR A 85 7.98 25.03 -13.91
N ARG A 86 7.27 25.88 -13.20
CA ARG A 86 6.58 25.52 -11.95
C ARG A 86 5.45 24.52 -12.17
N TYR A 87 4.68 24.69 -13.25
CA TYR A 87 3.64 23.74 -13.65
C TYR A 87 4.24 22.36 -13.98
N VAL A 88 5.27 22.32 -14.81
CA VAL A 88 5.93 21.06 -15.21
C VAL A 88 6.56 20.37 -13.99
N GLU A 89 7.29 21.11 -13.14
CA GLU A 89 7.82 20.62 -11.88
C GLU A 89 6.75 19.91 -11.05
N ARG A 90 5.58 20.56 -10.88
CA ARG A 90 4.48 20.02 -10.10
C ARG A 90 3.92 18.72 -10.67
N VAL A 91 3.72 18.66 -11.98
CA VAL A 91 3.22 17.47 -12.69
C VAL A 91 4.21 16.32 -12.61
N VAL A 92 5.50 16.61 -12.85
CA VAL A 92 6.57 15.60 -12.79
C VAL A 92 6.75 15.07 -11.37
N ALA A 93 6.72 15.94 -10.36
CA ALA A 93 6.80 15.57 -8.95
C ALA A 93 5.65 14.64 -8.53
N GLU A 94 4.42 14.97 -8.94
CA GLU A 94 3.25 14.13 -8.64
C GLU A 94 3.35 12.78 -9.35
N ARG A 95 3.75 12.76 -10.62
CA ARG A 95 3.94 11.52 -11.37
C ARG A 95 4.99 10.61 -10.75
N LEU A 96 6.13 11.19 -10.31
CA LEU A 96 7.18 10.46 -9.60
C LEU A 96 6.65 9.84 -8.29
N GLY A 97 5.87 10.61 -7.52
CA GLY A 97 5.25 10.13 -6.29
C GLY A 97 4.24 9.01 -6.51
N GLN A 98 3.39 9.14 -7.52
CA GLN A 98 2.37 8.14 -7.84
C GLN A 98 2.99 6.84 -8.38
N ASP A 99 3.97 6.91 -9.28
CA ASP A 99 4.68 5.73 -9.80
C ASP A 99 5.38 4.95 -8.68
N TYR A 100 5.98 5.67 -7.71
CA TYR A 100 6.63 5.04 -6.57
C TYR A 100 5.62 4.33 -5.65
N VAL A 101 4.52 5.00 -5.33
CA VAL A 101 3.44 4.44 -4.49
C VAL A 101 2.76 3.27 -5.17
N GLN A 102 2.59 3.28 -6.49
CA GLN A 102 2.01 2.16 -7.23
C GLN A 102 2.85 0.88 -7.08
N GLN A 103 4.18 1.01 -7.12
CA GLN A 103 5.07 -0.13 -6.87
C GLN A 103 4.91 -0.69 -5.45
N ILE A 104 4.87 0.19 -4.44
CA ILE A 104 4.69 -0.20 -3.04
C ILE A 104 3.33 -0.86 -2.84
N ARG A 105 2.26 -0.27 -3.38
CA ARG A 105 0.91 -0.83 -3.31
C ARG A 105 0.84 -2.23 -3.89
N ARG A 106 1.48 -2.45 -5.04
CA ARG A 106 1.56 -3.78 -5.65
C ARG A 106 2.25 -4.79 -4.72
N GLY A 107 3.36 -4.41 -4.09
CA GLY A 107 4.06 -5.25 -3.12
C GLY A 107 3.22 -5.58 -1.90
N LEU A 108 2.53 -4.58 -1.32
CA LEU A 108 1.64 -4.79 -0.16
C LEU A 108 0.46 -5.71 -0.49
N VAL A 109 -0.17 -5.53 -1.66
CA VAL A 109 -1.25 -6.41 -2.09
C VAL A 109 -0.74 -7.82 -2.34
N GLN A 110 0.43 -7.97 -2.95
CA GLN A 110 1.06 -9.27 -3.16
C GLN A 110 1.35 -9.95 -1.81
N HIS A 111 1.94 -9.25 -0.85
CA HIS A 111 2.17 -9.76 0.51
C HIS A 111 0.86 -10.20 1.18
N ALA A 112 -0.17 -9.35 1.16
CA ALA A 112 -1.48 -9.68 1.75
C ALA A 112 -2.18 -10.89 1.09
N MET A 113 -1.83 -11.20 -0.17
CA MET A 113 -2.38 -12.36 -0.88
C MET A 113 -1.56 -13.64 -0.68
N THR A 114 -0.32 -13.55 -0.21
CA THR A 114 0.60 -14.69 -0.11
C THR A 114 0.96 -15.05 1.33
N SER A 115 0.80 -14.15 2.28
CA SER A 115 1.08 -14.39 3.70
C SER A 115 -0.08 -15.11 4.39
N ALA A 116 0.23 -16.18 5.13
CA ALA A 116 -0.76 -16.91 5.93
C ALA A 116 -1.26 -16.08 7.13
N GLU A 117 -0.41 -15.19 7.66
CA GLU A 117 -0.71 -14.25 8.76
C GLU A 117 -1.23 -12.89 8.27
N ALA A 118 -1.92 -12.85 7.13
CA ALA A 118 -2.40 -11.61 6.55
C ALA A 118 -3.17 -10.77 7.60
N PRO A 119 -2.79 -9.52 7.84
CA PRO A 119 -3.52 -8.64 8.74
C PRO A 119 -4.97 -8.51 8.29
N SER A 120 -5.88 -8.28 9.22
CA SER A 120 -7.30 -8.15 8.90
C SER A 120 -7.52 -7.21 7.72
N LEU A 121 -8.48 -7.54 6.86
CA LEU A 121 -8.79 -6.81 5.62
C LEU A 121 -8.91 -5.29 5.83
N GLY A 122 -9.50 -4.87 6.95
CA GLY A 122 -9.65 -3.46 7.31
C GLY A 122 -8.32 -2.76 7.59
N ILE A 123 -7.38 -3.43 8.28
CA ILE A 123 -6.05 -2.89 8.57
C ILE A 123 -5.24 -2.73 7.26
N THR A 124 -5.31 -3.71 6.36
CA THR A 124 -4.63 -3.67 5.06
C THR A 124 -5.18 -2.54 4.19
N ILE A 125 -6.50 -2.33 4.16
CA ILE A 125 -7.14 -1.23 3.43
C ILE A 125 -6.75 0.13 4.03
N ALA A 126 -6.78 0.28 5.35
CA ALA A 126 -6.41 1.53 6.03
C ALA A 126 -4.92 1.87 5.82
N ARG A 127 -4.03 0.90 5.92
CA ARG A 127 -2.59 1.06 5.64
C ARG A 127 -2.33 1.44 4.18
N SER A 128 -3.01 0.81 3.24
CA SER A 128 -2.82 1.11 1.82
C SER A 128 -3.24 2.52 1.42
N THR A 129 -4.15 3.16 2.16
CA THR A 129 -4.66 4.50 1.82
C THR A 129 -3.87 5.62 2.51
N ASN A 130 -3.74 5.58 3.83
CA ASN A 130 -3.15 6.67 4.61
C ASN A 130 -1.62 6.68 4.61
N ASP A 131 -1.01 5.51 4.76
CA ASP A 131 0.45 5.39 4.82
C ASP A 131 1.08 5.59 3.44
N LEU A 132 0.44 5.10 2.37
CA LEU A 132 0.86 5.37 0.99
C LEU A 132 0.72 6.85 0.61
N ALA A 133 -0.31 7.55 1.10
CA ALA A 133 -0.42 8.99 0.93
C ALA A 133 0.75 9.74 1.59
N SER A 134 1.21 9.28 2.76
CA SER A 134 2.39 9.84 3.43
C SER A 134 3.68 9.63 2.64
N VAL A 135 3.84 8.46 2.01
CA VAL A 135 4.97 8.16 1.11
C VAL A 135 4.92 9.04 -0.14
N ARG A 136 3.75 9.13 -0.81
CA ARG A 136 3.56 10.01 -1.96
C ARG A 136 3.91 11.45 -1.63
N ASN A 137 3.35 11.98 -0.54
CA ASN A 137 3.56 13.37 -0.14
C ASN A 137 5.03 13.66 0.16
N TRP A 138 5.78 12.69 0.71
CA TRP A 138 7.21 12.85 0.90
C TRP A 138 7.95 12.96 -0.44
N VAL A 139 7.60 12.16 -1.44
CA VAL A 139 8.24 12.20 -2.77
C VAL A 139 7.85 13.47 -3.52
N SER A 140 6.55 13.77 -3.63
CA SER A 140 6.05 14.86 -4.48
C SER A 140 6.06 16.23 -3.82
N LEU A 141 5.94 16.32 -2.48
CA LEU A 141 5.90 17.57 -1.70
C LEU A 141 7.10 17.77 -0.78
N GLY A 142 7.96 16.74 -0.65
CA GLY A 142 9.18 16.79 0.14
C GLY A 142 10.43 16.78 -0.73
N ILE A 143 10.72 15.65 -1.39
CA ILE A 143 11.94 15.48 -2.19
C ILE A 143 11.95 16.42 -3.39
N ALA A 144 10.87 16.49 -4.16
CA ALA A 144 10.83 17.31 -5.37
C ALA A 144 11.05 18.81 -5.08
N PRO A 145 10.35 19.44 -4.12
CA PRO A 145 10.66 20.83 -3.75
C PRO A 145 12.06 21.04 -3.18
N LEU A 146 12.65 20.05 -2.47
CA LEU A 146 14.05 20.15 -2.02
C LEU A 146 15.03 20.17 -3.19
N VAL A 147 14.79 19.35 -4.20
CA VAL A 147 15.60 19.32 -5.43
C VAL A 147 15.48 20.64 -6.19
N ALA A 148 14.30 21.25 -6.20
CA ALA A 148 14.09 22.55 -6.86
C ALA A 148 14.67 23.73 -6.05
N LEU A 149 14.58 23.68 -4.73
CA LEU A 149 15.05 24.76 -3.84
C LEU A 149 16.58 24.92 -3.86
N GLY A 150 17.33 23.82 -4.01
CA GLY A 150 18.79 23.85 -4.02
C GLY A 150 19.38 24.78 -5.11
N PRO A 151 19.11 24.52 -6.41
CA PRO A 151 19.55 25.37 -7.50
C PRO A 151 19.01 26.81 -7.36
N LEU A 152 17.76 26.99 -6.94
CA LEU A 152 17.14 28.30 -6.82
C LEU A 152 17.82 29.17 -5.76
N VAL A 153 18.09 28.63 -4.55
CA VAL A 153 18.80 29.36 -3.49
C VAL A 153 20.23 29.66 -3.92
N LEU A 154 20.96 28.64 -4.39
CA LEU A 154 22.36 28.82 -4.79
C LEU A 154 22.49 29.81 -5.94
N GLY A 155 21.69 29.63 -7.00
CA GLY A 155 21.69 30.52 -8.17
C GLY A 155 21.32 31.97 -7.81
N SER A 156 20.31 32.16 -6.94
CA SER A 156 19.91 33.47 -6.45
C SER A 156 21.03 34.18 -5.67
N VAL A 157 21.68 33.47 -4.75
CA VAL A 157 22.81 34.03 -3.96
C VAL A 157 23.99 34.37 -4.85
N LEU A 158 24.33 33.50 -5.82
CA LEU A 158 25.41 33.77 -6.80
C LEU A 158 25.08 34.96 -7.70
N ALA A 159 23.85 35.06 -8.20
CA ALA A 159 23.42 36.20 -9.00
C ALA A 159 23.47 37.53 -8.20
N LEU A 160 23.05 37.52 -6.96
CA LEU A 160 23.15 38.70 -6.08
C LEU A 160 24.59 39.06 -5.75
N ALA A 161 25.50 38.07 -5.63
CA ALA A 161 26.92 38.31 -5.41
C ALA A 161 27.60 39.06 -6.57
N THR A 162 27.13 38.89 -7.82
CA THR A 162 27.65 39.65 -8.96
C THR A 162 27.24 41.14 -8.93
N LEU A 163 26.15 41.48 -8.26
CA LEU A 163 25.67 42.83 -8.08
C LEU A 163 26.26 43.52 -6.86
N GLY A 164 26.67 42.73 -5.88
CA GLY A 164 27.32 43.17 -4.63
C GLY A 164 27.33 42.08 -3.58
N TRP A 165 28.48 41.76 -3.02
CA TRP A 165 28.60 40.69 -2.00
C TRP A 165 27.72 40.97 -0.78
N GLN A 166 27.48 42.25 -0.45
CA GLN A 166 26.59 42.67 0.63
C GLN A 166 25.15 42.20 0.43
N LEU A 167 24.64 42.28 -0.81
CA LEU A 167 23.29 41.78 -1.19
C LEU A 167 23.18 40.27 -1.04
N ALA A 168 24.21 39.55 -1.49
CA ALA A 168 24.27 38.11 -1.30
C ALA A 168 24.26 37.71 0.19
N LEU A 169 25.05 38.42 1.03
CA LEU A 169 25.14 38.13 2.45
C LEU A 169 23.83 38.38 3.19
N VAL A 170 23.17 39.50 2.90
CA VAL A 170 21.90 39.89 3.54
C VAL A 170 20.77 38.91 3.22
N VAL A 171 20.79 38.29 2.04
CA VAL A 171 19.82 37.27 1.68
C VAL A 171 20.24 35.89 2.18
N ALA A 172 21.52 35.54 2.09
CA ALA A 172 22.00 34.22 2.48
C ALA A 172 21.93 33.97 4.00
N VAL A 173 22.26 34.96 4.83
CA VAL A 173 22.31 34.79 6.31
C VAL A 173 20.94 34.35 6.87
N PRO A 174 19.81 35.04 6.58
CA PRO A 174 18.50 34.59 7.04
C PRO A 174 18.13 33.18 6.56
N LEU A 175 18.51 32.79 5.32
CA LEU A 175 18.26 31.45 4.79
C LEU A 175 19.10 30.39 5.51
N VAL A 176 20.36 30.66 5.82
CA VAL A 176 21.23 29.77 6.64
C VAL A 176 20.66 29.62 8.05
N VAL A 177 20.25 30.71 8.68
CA VAL A 177 19.60 30.68 10.00
C VAL A 177 18.35 29.84 9.97
N LEU A 178 17.51 30.02 8.93
CA LEU A 178 16.32 29.17 8.72
C LEU A 178 16.71 27.69 8.61
N GLY A 179 17.72 27.34 7.81
CA GLY A 179 18.22 25.97 7.68
C GLY A 179 18.64 25.36 9.01
N LEU A 180 19.36 26.11 9.84
CA LEU A 180 19.78 25.70 11.19
C LEU A 180 18.58 25.50 12.13
N VAL A 181 17.60 26.40 12.11
CA VAL A 181 16.35 26.27 12.88
C VAL A 181 15.57 25.03 12.46
N LEU A 182 15.40 24.82 11.15
CA LEU A 182 14.73 23.62 10.61
C LEU A 182 15.45 22.34 11.07
N ALA A 183 16.78 22.30 11.02
CA ALA A 183 17.56 21.15 11.46
C ALA A 183 17.40 20.87 12.97
N ARG A 184 17.47 21.92 13.82
CA ARG A 184 17.35 21.81 15.28
C ARG A 184 15.95 21.40 15.74
N VAL A 185 14.90 21.98 15.14
CA VAL A 185 13.52 21.78 15.57
C VAL A 185 12.90 20.51 14.98
N SER A 186 13.48 19.95 13.92
CA SER A 186 12.94 18.76 13.24
C SER A 186 12.75 17.55 14.16
N GLY A 187 13.64 17.32 15.12
CA GLY A 187 13.54 16.21 16.08
C GLY A 187 12.32 16.33 17.02
N SER A 188 12.14 17.51 17.63
CA SER A 188 11.00 17.75 18.55
C SER A 188 9.65 17.73 17.82
N ALA A 189 9.61 18.18 16.56
CA ALA A 189 8.42 18.11 15.74
C ALA A 189 8.01 16.65 15.45
N PHE A 190 8.99 15.73 15.30
CA PHE A 190 8.74 14.31 15.15
C PHE A 190 8.04 13.69 16.35
N GLU A 191 8.58 13.90 17.56
CA GLU A 191 8.00 13.31 18.77
C GLU A 191 6.56 13.82 19.01
N ARG A 192 6.31 15.10 18.80
CA ARG A 192 4.96 15.66 18.92
C ARG A 192 3.98 15.10 17.89
N ALA A 193 4.42 14.86 16.66
CA ALA A 193 3.61 14.21 15.62
C ALA A 193 3.31 12.74 15.97
N ARG A 194 4.28 12.01 16.56
CA ARG A 194 4.13 10.63 17.04
C ARG A 194 3.10 10.54 18.17
N VAL A 195 3.19 11.44 19.16
CA VAL A 195 2.24 11.51 20.28
C VAL A 195 0.80 11.74 19.76
N LEU A 196 0.61 12.73 18.88
CA LEU A 196 -0.70 13.00 18.28
C LEU A 196 -1.27 11.78 17.56
N ARG A 197 -0.44 11.08 16.78
CA ARG A 197 -0.87 9.88 16.04
C ARG A 197 -1.31 8.76 16.98
N ARG A 198 -0.55 8.49 18.05
CA ARG A 198 -0.93 7.51 19.08
C ARG A 198 -2.27 7.86 19.73
N ARG A 199 -2.46 9.14 20.13
CA ARG A 199 -3.70 9.62 20.73
C ARG A 199 -4.90 9.47 19.78
N ARG A 200 -4.74 9.81 18.50
CA ARG A 200 -5.79 9.59 17.49
C ARG A 200 -6.11 8.12 17.28
N GLY A 201 -5.11 7.24 17.24
CA GLY A 201 -5.32 5.80 17.14
C GLY A 201 -6.09 5.24 18.34
N SER A 202 -5.71 5.64 19.55
CA SER A 202 -6.41 5.23 20.77
C SER A 202 -7.86 5.73 20.83
N LEU A 203 -8.12 6.97 20.39
CA LEU A 203 -9.49 7.50 20.30
C LEU A 203 -10.31 6.73 19.25
N ALA A 204 -9.73 6.46 18.07
CA ALA A 204 -10.43 5.72 17.01
C ALA A 204 -10.77 4.29 17.44
N ALA A 205 -9.86 3.58 18.14
CA ALA A 205 -10.13 2.26 18.70
C ALA A 205 -11.29 2.33 19.73
N ARG A 206 -11.22 3.27 20.68
CA ARG A 206 -12.29 3.45 21.67
C ARG A 206 -13.66 3.71 21.02
N VAL A 207 -13.71 4.59 20.02
CA VAL A 207 -14.96 4.88 19.29
C VAL A 207 -15.48 3.62 18.60
N ALA A 208 -14.60 2.84 17.95
CA ALA A 208 -14.99 1.60 17.27
C ALA A 208 -15.54 0.57 18.28
N ASP A 209 -14.88 0.38 19.43
CA ASP A 209 -15.30 -0.53 20.48
C ASP A 209 -16.67 -0.10 21.06
N THR A 210 -16.84 1.20 21.35
CA THR A 210 -18.09 1.76 21.87
C THR A 210 -19.24 1.59 20.88
N VAL A 211 -19.02 1.84 19.58
CA VAL A 211 -20.04 1.66 18.55
C VAL A 211 -20.40 0.17 18.37
N THR A 212 -19.43 -0.72 18.46
CA THR A 212 -19.67 -2.17 18.39
C THR A 212 -20.51 -2.66 19.58
N ALA A 213 -20.28 -2.10 20.77
CA ALA A 213 -21.02 -2.42 21.99
C ALA A 213 -22.31 -1.58 22.19
N ALA A 214 -22.67 -0.70 21.24
CA ALA A 214 -23.75 0.28 21.39
C ALA A 214 -25.10 -0.30 21.87
N PRO A 215 -25.61 -1.46 21.39
CA PRO A 215 -26.86 -2.02 21.87
C PRO A 215 -26.82 -2.35 23.36
N GLY A 216 -25.73 -2.94 23.86
CA GLY A 216 -25.55 -3.27 25.29
C GLY A 216 -25.39 -2.02 26.16
N ILE A 217 -24.65 -1.01 25.68
CA ILE A 217 -24.45 0.27 26.36
C ILE A 217 -25.80 1.01 26.52
N ALA A 218 -26.61 1.05 25.44
CA ALA A 218 -27.91 1.69 25.45
C ALA A 218 -28.87 0.97 26.39
N ALA A 219 -28.94 -0.36 26.36
CA ALA A 219 -29.75 -1.16 27.24
C ALA A 219 -29.39 -0.97 28.73
N ALA A 220 -28.09 -0.76 29.03
CA ALA A 220 -27.61 -0.50 30.39
C ALA A 220 -27.67 0.98 30.80
N GLY A 221 -28.25 1.88 29.99
CA GLY A 221 -28.33 3.33 30.28
C GLY A 221 -26.94 4.01 30.37
N GLY A 222 -25.90 3.43 29.72
CA GLY A 222 -24.52 3.85 29.86
C GLY A 222 -24.04 4.91 28.85
N VAL A 223 -24.90 5.36 27.94
CA VAL A 223 -24.52 6.23 26.80
C VAL A 223 -23.75 7.48 27.24
N GLU A 224 -24.28 8.20 28.22
CA GLU A 224 -23.70 9.45 28.73
C GLU A 224 -22.30 9.22 29.37
N ARG A 225 -22.10 8.08 30.01
CA ARG A 225 -20.83 7.70 30.61
C ARG A 225 -19.76 7.44 29.54
N GLU A 226 -20.14 6.73 28.46
CA GLU A 226 -19.22 6.46 27.36
C GLU A 226 -18.91 7.73 26.54
N LEU A 227 -19.88 8.62 26.34
CA LEU A 227 -19.64 9.92 25.70
C LEU A 227 -18.63 10.74 26.49
N ARG A 228 -18.75 10.83 27.81
CA ARG A 228 -17.77 11.53 28.68
C ARG A 228 -16.35 10.90 28.56
N ALA A 229 -16.27 9.59 28.44
CA ALA A 229 -14.98 8.91 28.26
C ALA A 229 -14.37 9.18 26.88
N ILE A 230 -15.20 9.30 25.83
CA ILE A 230 -14.78 9.72 24.49
C ILE A 230 -14.31 11.17 24.52
N ASP A 231 -15.06 12.09 25.16
CA ASP A 231 -14.69 13.51 25.31
C ASP A 231 -13.36 13.69 26.03
N THR A 232 -13.13 12.92 27.09
CA THR A 232 -11.85 12.92 27.82
C THR A 232 -10.69 12.43 26.93
N SER A 233 -10.95 11.45 26.08
CA SER A 233 -9.95 10.98 25.13
C SER A 233 -9.74 11.97 23.98
N GLY A 234 -10.82 12.63 23.55
CA GLY A 234 -10.83 13.70 22.55
C GLY A 234 -10.03 14.93 23.00
N SER A 235 -10.21 15.40 24.23
CA SER A 235 -9.45 16.54 24.79
C SER A 235 -7.94 16.28 24.75
N ARG A 236 -7.49 15.06 25.07
CA ARG A 236 -6.08 14.66 24.98
C ARG A 236 -5.56 14.70 23.54
N VAL A 237 -6.40 14.42 22.54
CA VAL A 237 -6.05 14.55 21.12
C VAL A 237 -5.93 16.03 20.74
N VAL A 238 -6.83 16.90 21.23
CA VAL A 238 -6.79 18.34 21.00
C VAL A 238 -5.49 18.93 21.57
N ASP A 239 -5.12 18.61 22.82
CA ASP A 239 -3.89 19.08 23.45
C ASP A 239 -2.64 18.68 22.64
N ALA A 240 -2.58 17.39 22.24
CA ALA A 240 -1.47 16.90 21.42
C ALA A 240 -1.43 17.60 20.04
N ALA A 241 -2.59 17.91 19.45
CA ALA A 241 -2.67 18.64 18.19
C ALA A 241 -2.19 20.07 18.34
N VAL A 242 -2.56 20.78 19.41
CA VAL A 242 -2.11 22.15 19.70
C VAL A 242 -0.58 22.17 19.95
N HIS A 243 -0.07 21.23 20.73
CA HIS A 243 1.39 21.13 20.94
C HIS A 243 2.17 20.88 19.65
N ARG A 244 1.64 20.06 18.74
CA ARG A 244 2.21 19.88 17.40
C ARG A 244 2.09 21.17 16.57
N ALA A 245 0.94 21.83 16.61
CA ALA A 245 0.68 23.06 15.84
C ALA A 245 1.63 24.20 16.24
N ARG A 246 1.95 24.35 17.53
CA ARG A 246 2.95 25.34 17.99
C ARG A 246 4.31 25.13 17.33
N THR A 247 4.78 23.89 17.21
CA THR A 247 6.08 23.61 16.57
C THR A 247 6.04 23.83 15.06
N SER A 248 5.01 23.32 14.38
CA SER A 248 4.88 23.51 12.93
C SER A 248 4.60 24.97 12.58
N GLY A 249 3.88 25.71 13.44
CA GLY A 249 3.65 27.14 13.30
C GLY A 249 4.95 27.95 13.42
N LEU A 250 5.82 27.63 14.41
CA LEU A 250 7.12 28.26 14.52
C LEU A 250 7.97 28.05 13.26
N LEU A 251 8.05 26.83 12.76
CA LEU A 251 8.82 26.53 11.54
C LEU A 251 8.30 27.31 10.33
N ARG A 252 6.97 27.43 10.17
CA ARG A 252 6.34 28.21 9.09
C ARG A 252 6.59 29.70 9.26
N ALA A 253 6.52 30.22 10.48
CA ALA A 253 6.81 31.63 10.78
C ALA A 253 8.27 31.96 10.43
N CYS A 254 9.23 31.13 10.84
CA CYS A 254 10.65 31.32 10.47
C CYS A 254 10.86 31.28 8.95
N ALA A 255 10.18 30.35 8.25
CA ALA A 255 10.25 30.23 6.80
C ALA A 255 9.66 31.44 6.07
N LEU A 256 8.67 32.11 6.64
CA LEU A 256 8.12 33.36 6.12
C LEU A 256 9.02 34.55 6.40
N VAL A 257 9.58 34.63 7.62
CA VAL A 257 10.42 35.75 8.06
C VAL A 257 11.74 35.80 7.31
N ALA A 258 12.34 34.65 6.95
CA ALA A 258 13.67 34.62 6.34
C ALA A 258 13.75 35.42 5.01
N PRO A 259 12.88 35.22 3.98
CA PRO A 259 12.91 36.06 2.79
C PRO A 259 12.53 37.50 3.06
N LEU A 260 11.59 37.79 3.97
CA LEU A 260 11.25 39.17 4.35
C LEU A 260 12.42 39.91 4.98
N ALA A 261 13.20 39.25 5.84
CA ALA A 261 14.41 39.81 6.41
C ALA A 261 15.47 40.11 5.33
N GLY A 262 15.62 39.21 4.34
CA GLY A 262 16.47 39.45 3.16
C GLY A 262 16.03 40.69 2.37
N SER A 263 14.72 40.82 2.10
CA SER A 263 14.14 41.98 1.42
C SER A 263 14.36 43.30 2.20
N ALA A 264 14.10 43.28 3.50
CA ALA A 264 14.31 44.45 4.38
C ALA A 264 15.78 44.87 4.42
N GLY A 265 16.71 43.89 4.52
CA GLY A 265 18.13 44.17 4.49
C GLY A 265 18.61 44.73 3.15
N ALA A 266 18.11 44.21 2.00
CA ALA A 266 18.43 44.76 0.69
C ALA A 266 17.91 46.21 0.54
N ALA A 267 16.70 46.51 0.99
CA ALA A 267 16.15 47.86 1.03
C ALA A 267 17.00 48.80 1.94
N THR A 268 17.45 48.33 3.08
CA THR A 268 18.31 49.08 4.01
C THR A 268 19.64 49.42 3.35
N LEU A 269 20.33 48.46 2.68
CA LEU A 269 21.55 48.73 1.94
C LEU A 269 21.38 49.81 0.86
N GLY A 270 20.23 49.81 0.16
CA GLY A 270 19.86 50.82 -0.81
C GLY A 270 19.65 52.19 -0.16
N ALA A 271 18.93 52.26 0.97
CA ALA A 271 18.68 53.51 1.72
C ALA A 271 19.98 54.15 2.23
N PHE A 272 20.98 53.36 2.59
CA PHE A 272 22.31 53.86 2.96
C PHE A 272 23.23 54.14 1.76
N GLY A 273 22.76 53.95 0.52
CA GLY A 273 23.56 54.21 -0.69
C GLY A 273 24.70 53.21 -0.93
N VAL A 274 24.71 52.06 -0.21
CA VAL A 274 25.74 51.03 -0.35
C VAL A 274 25.60 50.32 -1.71
N VAL A 275 24.38 50.20 -2.20
CA VAL A 275 24.03 49.58 -3.48
C VAL A 275 23.05 50.45 -4.28
N SER A 276 23.03 50.32 -5.61
CA SER A 276 22.15 51.09 -6.45
C SER A 276 20.67 50.72 -6.27
N ALA A 277 19.75 51.62 -6.56
CA ALA A 277 18.32 51.34 -6.52
C ALA A 277 17.91 50.19 -7.49
N ALA A 278 18.56 50.12 -8.65
CA ALA A 278 18.38 49.03 -9.59
C ALA A 278 18.78 47.68 -8.98
N SER A 279 19.91 47.60 -8.30
CA SER A 279 20.37 46.38 -7.61
C SER A 279 19.43 45.96 -6.47
N VAL A 280 18.85 46.91 -5.74
CA VAL A 280 17.80 46.63 -4.74
C VAL A 280 16.56 46.03 -5.41
N ALA A 281 16.11 46.56 -6.52
CA ALA A 281 14.94 46.05 -7.24
C ALA A 281 15.17 44.61 -7.76
N VAL A 282 16.37 44.32 -8.27
CA VAL A 282 16.79 42.94 -8.61
C VAL A 282 16.67 42.02 -7.38
N ALA A 283 17.24 42.45 -6.26
CA ALA A 283 17.22 41.64 -5.02
C ALA A 283 15.79 41.38 -4.53
N LEU A 284 14.93 42.39 -4.53
CA LEU A 284 13.52 42.28 -4.13
C LEU A 284 12.75 41.32 -5.06
N THR A 285 12.99 41.38 -6.36
CA THR A 285 12.37 40.48 -7.35
C THR A 285 12.82 39.04 -7.12
N ILE A 286 14.11 38.78 -7.01
CA ILE A 286 14.65 37.43 -6.77
C ILE A 286 14.15 36.87 -5.44
N VAL A 287 14.20 37.65 -4.36
CA VAL A 287 13.71 37.21 -3.04
C VAL A 287 12.19 36.98 -3.07
N GLY A 288 11.44 37.77 -3.80
CA GLY A 288 10.00 37.58 -4.01
C GLY A 288 9.68 36.23 -4.66
N ILE A 289 10.43 35.84 -5.71
CA ILE A 289 10.30 34.53 -6.35
C ILE A 289 10.72 33.39 -5.40
N LEU A 290 11.76 33.60 -4.59
CA LEU A 290 12.28 32.65 -3.62
C LEU A 290 11.32 32.43 -2.43
N ALA A 291 10.51 33.41 -2.07
CA ALA A 291 9.71 33.41 -0.84
C ALA A 291 8.72 32.22 -0.78
N GLY A 292 8.07 31.88 -1.89
CA GLY A 292 7.13 30.74 -1.97
C GLY A 292 7.82 29.41 -1.67
N PRO A 293 8.84 28.99 -2.44
CA PRO A 293 9.60 27.77 -2.20
C PRO A 293 10.21 27.68 -0.81
N VAL A 294 10.73 28.79 -0.26
CA VAL A 294 11.28 28.84 1.11
C VAL A 294 10.18 28.64 2.15
N ALA A 295 9.01 29.25 1.99
CA ALA A 295 7.87 29.03 2.89
C ALA A 295 7.42 27.55 2.91
N ASP A 296 7.51 26.87 1.77
CA ASP A 296 7.21 25.43 1.68
C ASP A 296 8.25 24.56 2.42
N ALA A 297 9.50 25.03 2.61
CA ALA A 297 10.53 24.29 3.32
C ALA A 297 10.12 23.90 4.77
N GLY A 298 9.37 24.76 5.45
CA GLY A 298 8.81 24.46 6.78
C GLY A 298 7.85 23.25 6.78
N ARG A 299 7.21 22.95 5.65
CA ARG A 299 6.29 21.82 5.48
C ARG A 299 7.03 20.51 5.11
N ILE A 300 8.20 20.61 4.50
CA ILE A 300 9.02 19.46 4.10
C ILE A 300 9.40 18.60 5.30
N VAL A 301 9.71 19.23 6.43
CA VAL A 301 9.98 18.53 7.70
C VAL A 301 8.81 17.66 8.12
N GLU A 302 7.59 18.15 7.97
CA GLU A 302 6.36 17.41 8.29
C GLU A 302 6.18 16.21 7.35
N TYR A 303 6.37 16.36 6.05
CA TYR A 303 6.29 15.25 5.09
C TYR A 303 7.34 14.18 5.34
N ARG A 304 8.59 14.57 5.66
CA ARG A 304 9.65 13.63 6.03
C ARG A 304 9.29 12.78 7.24
N GLN A 305 8.68 13.38 8.24
CA GLN A 305 8.28 12.69 9.48
C GLN A 305 7.14 11.72 9.25
N ASN A 306 6.12 12.14 8.48
CA ASN A 306 5.02 11.27 8.12
C ASN A 306 5.50 10.07 7.30
N HIS A 307 6.45 10.29 6.38
CA HIS A 307 7.11 9.23 5.63
C HIS A 307 7.90 8.26 6.53
N LYS A 308 8.72 8.77 7.48
CA LYS A 308 9.45 7.91 8.41
C LYS A 308 8.53 7.01 9.22
N ALA A 309 7.37 7.51 9.64
CA ALA A 309 6.40 6.72 10.37
C ALA A 309 5.71 5.67 9.48
N ALA A 310 5.30 6.05 8.25
CA ALA A 310 4.73 5.11 7.28
C ALA A 310 5.74 4.01 6.89
N ARG A 311 7.01 4.37 6.71
CA ARG A 311 8.08 3.42 6.41
C ARG A 311 8.23 2.32 7.46
N ARG A 312 8.16 2.65 8.76
CA ARG A 312 8.26 1.66 9.84
C ARG A 312 7.16 0.60 9.79
N ILE A 313 5.99 0.96 9.24
CA ILE A 313 4.85 0.05 9.10
C ILE A 313 4.92 -0.75 7.79
N ILE A 314 5.27 -0.08 6.70
CA ILE A 314 5.22 -0.65 5.34
C ILE A 314 6.45 -1.52 5.04
N ALA A 315 7.66 -1.08 5.46
CA ALA A 315 8.89 -1.72 5.04
C ALA A 315 9.01 -3.19 5.47
N PRO A 316 8.62 -3.62 6.68
CA PRO A 316 8.64 -5.03 7.06
C PRO A 316 7.78 -5.90 6.14
N LEU A 317 6.60 -5.39 5.73
CA LEU A 317 5.66 -6.10 4.87
C LEU A 317 6.13 -6.26 3.41
N LEU A 318 7.15 -5.51 3.00
CA LEU A 318 7.72 -5.59 1.65
C LEU A 318 8.94 -6.50 1.56
N LEU A 319 9.46 -6.96 2.69
CA LEU A 319 10.72 -7.70 2.78
C LEU A 319 10.56 -9.21 2.90
N GLU A 320 9.35 -9.69 3.12
CA GLU A 320 9.19 -11.13 2.99
C GLU A 320 9.62 -11.52 1.58
N PRO A 321 10.65 -12.36 1.45
CA PRO A 321 11.14 -12.73 0.15
C PRO A 321 9.97 -13.35 -0.63
N VAL A 322 9.69 -12.82 -1.81
CA VAL A 322 9.09 -13.64 -2.86
C VAL A 322 10.16 -14.69 -3.14
N ASP A 323 10.07 -15.79 -2.41
CA ASP A 323 11.07 -16.83 -2.30
C ASP A 323 11.82 -17.06 -3.59
N ALA A 324 13.15 -17.00 -3.52
CA ALA A 324 14.02 -17.65 -4.47
C ALA A 324 13.53 -19.11 -4.57
N ARG A 325 13.01 -19.49 -5.74
CA ARG A 325 12.53 -20.84 -5.98
C ARG A 325 13.68 -21.81 -5.69
N PRO A 326 13.61 -22.67 -4.67
CA PRO A 326 14.53 -23.79 -4.59
C PRO A 326 14.38 -24.62 -5.87
N ALA A 327 15.45 -25.25 -6.30
CA ALA A 327 15.40 -26.16 -7.44
C ALA A 327 14.31 -27.23 -7.20
N PRO A 328 13.55 -27.63 -8.23
CA PRO A 328 12.54 -28.67 -8.08
C PRO A 328 13.21 -29.96 -7.58
N VAL A 329 12.81 -30.42 -6.41
CA VAL A 329 13.18 -31.75 -5.94
C VAL A 329 12.31 -32.73 -6.71
N PHE A 330 12.96 -33.51 -7.57
CA PHE A 330 12.31 -34.60 -8.29
C PHE A 330 12.33 -35.82 -7.37
N ASP A 331 11.16 -36.34 -6.98
CA ASP A 331 11.04 -37.62 -6.29
C ASP A 331 10.82 -38.70 -7.36
N PRO A 332 11.82 -39.56 -7.64
CA PRO A 332 11.74 -40.56 -8.71
C PRO A 332 10.76 -41.70 -8.41
N ASP A 333 10.35 -41.88 -7.13
CA ASP A 333 9.48 -42.99 -6.73
C ASP A 333 7.97 -42.75 -6.92
N VAL A 334 7.59 -41.56 -7.36
CA VAL A 334 6.17 -41.22 -7.58
C VAL A 334 5.84 -41.33 -9.06
N SER A 335 5.33 -42.50 -9.47
CA SER A 335 4.85 -42.76 -10.84
C SER A 335 3.75 -41.78 -11.25
N SER A 336 3.79 -41.30 -12.50
CA SER A 336 2.75 -40.51 -13.15
C SER A 336 1.43 -41.31 -13.20
N GLY A 337 0.41 -40.88 -12.47
CA GLY A 337 -0.87 -41.59 -12.45
C GLY A 337 -1.96 -40.92 -11.62
N GLY A 338 -1.82 -39.65 -11.23
CA GLY A 338 -2.84 -38.94 -10.43
C GLY A 338 -2.78 -39.22 -8.92
N ARG A 339 -1.78 -39.97 -8.47
CA ARG A 339 -1.54 -40.28 -7.05
C ARG A 339 -1.22 -39.02 -6.23
N VAL A 340 -1.72 -38.98 -5.00
CA VAL A 340 -1.48 -37.89 -4.04
C VAL A 340 -0.69 -38.42 -2.85
N VAL A 341 0.41 -37.74 -2.52
CA VAL A 341 1.26 -38.05 -1.37
C VAL A 341 1.44 -36.80 -0.52
N VAL A 342 1.11 -36.88 0.77
CA VAL A 342 1.30 -35.80 1.74
C VAL A 342 2.25 -36.28 2.84
N ARG A 343 3.31 -35.49 3.11
CA ARG A 343 4.30 -35.79 4.15
C ARG A 343 4.65 -34.53 4.93
N GLY A 344 4.95 -34.67 6.21
CA GLY A 344 5.48 -33.60 7.06
C GLY A 344 4.46 -32.52 7.43
N LEU A 345 3.15 -32.78 7.25
CA LEU A 345 2.11 -31.83 7.66
C LEU A 345 2.02 -31.82 9.18
N THR A 346 2.00 -30.61 9.77
CA THR A 346 1.80 -30.38 11.19
C THR A 346 0.60 -29.46 11.40
N VAL A 347 -0.18 -29.71 12.43
CA VAL A 347 -1.32 -28.89 12.85
C VAL A 347 -1.13 -28.57 14.33
N ASP A 348 -1.14 -27.29 14.69
CA ASP A 348 -0.81 -26.81 16.05
C ASP A 348 0.50 -27.42 16.61
N GLY A 349 1.51 -27.60 15.74
CA GLY A 349 2.81 -28.19 16.10
C GLY A 349 2.82 -29.72 16.27
N VAL A 350 1.69 -30.41 16.07
CA VAL A 350 1.59 -31.87 16.10
C VAL A 350 1.65 -32.46 14.70
N ALA A 351 2.52 -33.45 14.48
CA ALA A 351 2.67 -34.07 13.17
C ALA A 351 1.44 -34.91 12.79
N MET A 352 0.89 -34.69 11.61
CA MET A 352 -0.16 -35.53 11.04
C MET A 352 0.41 -36.82 10.42
N PRO A 353 -0.37 -37.90 10.38
CA PRO A 353 -0.02 -39.08 9.62
C PRO A 353 0.21 -38.75 8.15
N GLY A 354 1.22 -39.33 7.53
CA GLY A 354 1.40 -39.22 6.08
C GLY A 354 0.20 -39.80 5.34
N LEU A 355 -0.16 -39.19 4.24
CA LEU A 355 -1.26 -39.64 3.38
C LEU A 355 -0.70 -40.15 2.05
N LEU A 356 -1.15 -41.32 1.62
CA LEU A 356 -0.96 -41.86 0.28
C LEU A 356 -2.34 -42.22 -0.25
N ALA A 357 -2.74 -41.57 -1.37
CA ALA A 357 -4.06 -41.80 -1.97
C ALA A 357 -3.95 -42.02 -3.48
N GLU A 358 -4.65 -43.04 -3.96
CA GLU A 358 -4.74 -43.41 -5.38
C GLU A 358 -5.90 -42.67 -6.06
N PRO A 359 -5.86 -42.48 -7.39
CA PRO A 359 -6.99 -41.93 -8.14
C PRO A 359 -8.30 -42.66 -7.85
N GLY A 360 -9.36 -41.90 -7.64
CA GLY A 360 -10.66 -42.45 -7.30
C GLY A 360 -10.91 -42.61 -5.80
N GLU A 361 -9.91 -42.48 -4.95
CA GLU A 361 -10.08 -42.56 -3.48
C GLU A 361 -10.73 -41.31 -2.89
N ARG A 362 -11.50 -41.51 -1.85
CA ARG A 362 -12.21 -40.50 -1.06
C ARG A 362 -11.67 -40.49 0.35
N ILE A 363 -11.10 -39.36 0.75
CA ILE A 363 -10.48 -39.18 2.05
C ILE A 363 -11.30 -38.16 2.84
N VAL A 364 -11.72 -38.53 4.05
CA VAL A 364 -12.43 -37.63 4.95
C VAL A 364 -11.53 -37.24 6.10
N LEU A 365 -11.27 -35.93 6.24
CA LEU A 365 -10.55 -35.38 7.37
C LEU A 365 -11.43 -35.45 8.62
N ARG A 366 -10.91 -36.06 9.69
CA ARG A 366 -11.64 -36.26 10.95
C ARG A 366 -10.87 -35.74 12.14
N GLY A 367 -11.60 -35.27 13.15
CA GLY A 367 -11.04 -34.81 14.40
C GLY A 367 -10.52 -33.37 14.36
N GLY A 368 -10.06 -32.92 15.53
CA GLY A 368 -9.59 -31.56 15.72
C GLY A 368 -10.69 -30.52 15.82
N ALA A 369 -10.29 -29.27 16.05
CA ALA A 369 -11.20 -28.12 16.07
C ALA A 369 -11.55 -27.66 14.63
N PRO A 370 -12.65 -26.91 14.42
CA PRO A 370 -13.07 -26.45 13.07
C PRO A 370 -12.00 -25.68 12.30
N TRP A 371 -11.10 -24.95 12.98
CA TRP A 371 -10.01 -24.22 12.33
C TRP A 371 -8.87 -25.11 11.83
N HIS A 372 -8.70 -26.32 12.38
CA HIS A 372 -7.70 -27.29 11.90
C HIS A 372 -7.99 -27.73 10.47
N ALA A 373 -9.25 -27.95 10.11
CA ALA A 373 -9.61 -28.26 8.73
C ALA A 373 -9.11 -27.17 7.77
N ARG A 374 -9.33 -25.89 8.07
CA ARG A 374 -8.83 -24.76 7.26
C ARG A 374 -7.31 -24.76 7.17
N GLU A 375 -6.59 -25.01 8.26
CA GLU A 375 -5.14 -25.08 8.27
C GLU A 375 -4.64 -26.20 7.35
N VAL A 376 -5.18 -27.41 7.48
CA VAL A 376 -4.86 -28.56 6.61
C VAL A 376 -5.15 -28.24 5.15
N PHE A 377 -6.36 -27.77 4.80
CA PHE A 377 -6.74 -27.49 3.43
C PHE A 377 -5.92 -26.35 2.80
N THR A 378 -5.57 -25.35 3.61
CA THR A 378 -4.68 -24.27 3.16
C THR A 378 -3.27 -24.80 2.88
N ALA A 379 -2.73 -25.64 3.75
CA ALA A 379 -1.42 -26.26 3.56
C ALA A 379 -1.40 -27.19 2.33
N LEU A 380 -2.47 -27.94 2.09
CA LEU A 380 -2.59 -28.79 0.90
C LEU A 380 -2.71 -27.97 -0.40
N ALA A 381 -3.52 -26.91 -0.41
CA ALA A 381 -3.73 -26.07 -1.59
C ALA A 381 -2.53 -25.15 -1.88
N LEU A 382 -1.84 -24.70 -0.84
CA LEU A 382 -0.75 -23.73 -0.89
C LEU A 382 0.41 -24.18 0.01
N PRO A 383 1.04 -25.34 -0.25
CA PRO A 383 2.12 -25.82 0.60
C PRO A 383 3.23 -24.76 0.69
N GLY A 384 3.69 -24.51 1.91
CA GLY A 384 4.78 -23.61 2.21
C GLY A 384 6.07 -24.05 1.51
N ARG A 385 6.96 -23.09 1.26
CA ARG A 385 8.25 -23.35 0.60
C ARG A 385 9.39 -23.59 1.58
N ASP A 386 9.07 -23.59 2.85
CA ASP A 386 9.95 -23.88 3.98
C ASP A 386 10.41 -25.34 4.03
N GLY A 387 9.88 -26.20 3.16
CA GLY A 387 10.22 -27.62 3.07
C GLY A 387 9.65 -28.49 4.20
N CYS A 388 8.86 -27.92 5.11
CA CYS A 388 8.25 -28.66 6.21
C CYS A 388 7.12 -29.58 5.72
N VAL A 389 6.36 -29.15 4.72
CA VAL A 389 5.23 -29.90 4.13
C VAL A 389 5.51 -30.22 2.67
N SER A 390 5.49 -31.49 2.30
CA SER A 390 5.55 -31.94 0.91
C SER A 390 4.18 -32.47 0.49
N VAL A 391 3.62 -31.88 -0.57
CA VAL A 391 2.37 -32.32 -1.21
C VAL A 391 2.67 -32.63 -2.66
N CYS A 392 2.81 -33.90 -2.98
CA CYS A 392 3.06 -34.37 -4.34
C CYS A 392 1.74 -34.80 -4.98
N VAL A 393 1.45 -34.25 -6.14
CA VAL A 393 0.28 -34.60 -6.96
C VAL A 393 0.76 -34.96 -8.35
N ASP A 394 0.43 -36.16 -8.81
CA ASP A 394 0.86 -36.67 -10.12
C ASP A 394 2.40 -36.55 -10.30
N GLY A 395 3.15 -36.99 -9.30
CA GLY A 395 4.62 -36.99 -9.30
C GLY A 395 5.29 -35.63 -9.19
N LYS A 396 4.54 -34.56 -8.94
CA LYS A 396 5.09 -33.18 -8.82
C LYS A 396 4.78 -32.58 -7.47
N ASP A 397 5.83 -32.15 -6.77
CA ASP A 397 5.67 -31.39 -5.54
C ASP A 397 5.06 -30.02 -5.83
N LEU A 398 3.93 -29.74 -5.18
CA LEU A 398 3.17 -28.50 -5.36
C LEU A 398 3.93 -27.26 -4.86
N ALA A 399 4.80 -27.39 -3.84
CA ALA A 399 5.62 -26.29 -3.34
C ALA A 399 6.59 -25.78 -4.41
N HIS A 400 7.14 -26.68 -5.21
CA HIS A 400 8.11 -26.40 -6.26
C HIS A 400 7.49 -26.24 -7.66
N THR A 401 6.17 -26.41 -7.75
CA THR A 401 5.43 -26.36 -9.01
C THR A 401 4.96 -24.94 -9.30
N GLY A 402 5.14 -24.49 -10.56
CA GLY A 402 4.68 -23.17 -10.97
C GLY A 402 3.15 -23.01 -10.90
N PRO A 403 2.63 -21.77 -10.73
CA PRO A 403 1.19 -21.51 -10.52
C PRO A 403 0.27 -22.10 -11.60
N ARG A 404 0.72 -22.13 -12.87
CA ARG A 404 -0.07 -22.73 -13.98
C ARG A 404 -0.23 -24.23 -13.83
N SER A 405 0.85 -24.94 -13.46
CA SER A 405 0.84 -26.38 -13.27
C SER A 405 0.04 -26.77 -12.02
N ARG A 406 0.20 -26.05 -10.91
CA ARG A 406 -0.57 -26.25 -9.68
C ARG A 406 -2.07 -26.08 -9.92
N ARG A 407 -2.50 -25.01 -10.61
CA ARG A 407 -3.92 -24.78 -10.96
C ARG A 407 -4.58 -25.91 -11.76
N ARG A 408 -3.81 -26.64 -12.55
CA ARG A 408 -4.32 -27.79 -13.30
C ARG A 408 -4.53 -29.02 -12.43
N ARG A 409 -3.73 -29.17 -11.35
CA ARG A 409 -3.72 -30.36 -10.50
C ARG A 409 -4.61 -30.30 -9.29
N VAL A 410 -4.85 -29.10 -8.75
CA VAL A 410 -5.59 -28.90 -7.50
C VAL A 410 -6.84 -28.07 -7.74
N GLY A 411 -8.00 -28.61 -7.36
CA GLY A 411 -9.26 -27.90 -7.20
C GLY A 411 -9.53 -27.68 -5.71
N TYR A 412 -10.01 -26.49 -5.34
CA TYR A 412 -10.31 -26.18 -3.94
C TYR A 412 -11.61 -25.39 -3.82
N ALA A 413 -12.52 -25.86 -2.97
CA ALA A 413 -13.76 -25.19 -2.61
C ALA A 413 -13.83 -25.03 -1.08
N PRO A 414 -13.63 -23.80 -0.56
CA PRO A 414 -13.70 -23.49 0.88
C PRO A 414 -15.12 -23.23 1.34
N VAL A 415 -15.41 -23.47 2.63
CA VAL A 415 -16.62 -22.98 3.29
C VAL A 415 -16.62 -21.45 3.36
N GLY A 416 -17.77 -20.83 3.11
CA GLY A 416 -17.93 -19.37 3.18
C GLY A 416 -17.05 -18.60 2.21
N GLY A 417 -16.55 -19.24 1.15
CA GLY A 417 -15.65 -18.66 0.15
C GLY A 417 -16.27 -17.41 -0.51
N ARG A 418 -15.51 -16.31 -0.56
CA ARG A 418 -15.91 -15.09 -1.29
C ARG A 418 -15.34 -15.11 -2.69
N LEU A 419 -16.14 -14.66 -3.66
CA LEU A 419 -15.69 -14.56 -5.04
C LEU A 419 -15.03 -13.20 -5.32
N GLU A 420 -14.02 -13.23 -6.17
CA GLU A 420 -13.35 -12.04 -6.67
C GLU A 420 -14.27 -11.18 -7.56
N ARG A 421 -13.94 -9.90 -7.73
CA ARG A 421 -14.63 -9.02 -8.68
C ARG A 421 -14.41 -9.49 -10.11
N GLY A 422 -15.47 -9.58 -10.89
CA GLY A 422 -15.44 -9.99 -12.29
C GLY A 422 -16.80 -10.48 -12.74
N SER A 423 -16.90 -11.14 -13.90
CA SER A 423 -18.13 -11.80 -14.37
C SER A 423 -18.27 -13.20 -13.79
N VAL A 424 -19.48 -13.77 -13.84
CA VAL A 424 -19.74 -15.18 -13.48
C VAL A 424 -18.85 -16.11 -14.31
N SER A 425 -18.77 -15.91 -15.64
CA SER A 425 -17.89 -16.68 -16.53
C SER A 425 -16.41 -16.61 -16.12
N ARG A 426 -15.92 -15.44 -15.69
CA ARG A 426 -14.56 -15.32 -15.15
C ARG A 426 -14.42 -16.07 -13.83
N ALA A 427 -15.38 -15.99 -12.94
CA ALA A 427 -15.31 -16.62 -11.61
C ALA A 427 -15.25 -18.14 -11.72
N VAL A 428 -16.04 -18.76 -12.58
CA VAL A 428 -16.03 -20.21 -12.81
C VAL A 428 -14.70 -20.67 -13.40
N ARG A 429 -14.17 -19.95 -14.41
CA ARG A 429 -12.90 -20.27 -15.08
C ARG A 429 -11.66 -19.68 -14.39
N TYR A 430 -11.81 -19.06 -13.22
CA TYR A 430 -10.70 -18.34 -12.56
C TYR A 430 -9.47 -19.22 -12.33
N ARG A 431 -9.66 -20.48 -11.97
CA ARG A 431 -8.60 -21.46 -11.81
C ARG A 431 -8.02 -21.89 -13.17
N ARG A 432 -8.84 -22.00 -14.18
CA ARG A 432 -8.52 -22.48 -15.53
C ARG A 432 -8.90 -21.45 -16.60
N PRO A 433 -8.21 -20.30 -16.65
CA PRO A 433 -8.49 -19.26 -17.65
C PRO A 433 -8.07 -19.67 -19.08
N ASP A 434 -7.42 -20.80 -19.21
CA ASP A 434 -7.00 -21.42 -20.46
C ASP A 434 -8.14 -22.25 -21.12
N LEU A 435 -9.22 -22.56 -20.40
CA LEU A 435 -10.40 -23.24 -20.92
C LEU A 435 -11.35 -22.25 -21.60
N ASP A 436 -12.13 -22.72 -22.56
CA ASP A 436 -13.08 -21.88 -23.30
C ASP A 436 -14.35 -21.53 -22.50
N GLU A 437 -15.26 -20.75 -23.11
CA GLU A 437 -16.52 -20.38 -22.47
C GLU A 437 -17.49 -21.56 -22.38
N GLY A 438 -17.44 -22.50 -23.33
CA GLY A 438 -18.27 -23.69 -23.33
C GLY A 438 -17.97 -24.60 -22.14
N GLU A 439 -16.71 -24.81 -21.80
CA GLU A 439 -16.30 -25.58 -20.61
C GLU A 439 -16.75 -24.89 -19.31
N GLY A 440 -16.72 -23.54 -19.29
CA GLY A 440 -17.26 -22.74 -18.17
C GLY A 440 -18.77 -22.96 -18.02
N SER A 441 -19.54 -22.90 -19.11
CA SER A 441 -20.99 -23.11 -19.12
C SER A 441 -21.35 -24.57 -18.75
N ALA A 442 -20.57 -25.56 -19.21
CA ALA A 442 -20.73 -26.95 -18.81
C ALA A 442 -20.50 -27.16 -17.30
N ALA A 443 -19.49 -26.49 -16.73
CA ALA A 443 -19.26 -26.53 -15.29
C ALA A 443 -20.39 -25.86 -14.46
N LEU A 444 -21.00 -24.78 -14.97
CA LEU A 444 -22.20 -24.19 -14.39
C LEU A 444 -23.41 -25.11 -14.45
N ALA A 445 -23.57 -25.81 -15.56
CA ALA A 445 -24.63 -26.80 -15.73
C ALA A 445 -24.48 -27.98 -14.75
N ALA A 446 -23.28 -28.50 -14.59
CA ALA A 446 -22.98 -29.60 -13.66
C ALA A 446 -23.37 -29.28 -12.20
N VAL A 447 -23.35 -28.00 -11.81
CA VAL A 447 -23.75 -27.55 -10.45
C VAL A 447 -25.17 -26.96 -10.40
N GLY A 448 -25.96 -27.07 -11.48
CA GLY A 448 -27.34 -26.61 -11.54
C GLY A 448 -27.50 -25.10 -11.48
N LEU A 449 -26.56 -24.32 -12.03
CA LEU A 449 -26.61 -22.85 -12.04
C LEU A 449 -27.04 -22.24 -13.38
N THR A 450 -27.28 -23.04 -14.43
CA THR A 450 -27.58 -22.56 -15.80
C THR A 450 -28.76 -21.61 -15.83
N GLU A 451 -29.93 -22.05 -15.32
CA GLU A 451 -31.16 -21.25 -15.34
C GLU A 451 -31.03 -19.99 -14.50
N ARG A 452 -30.42 -20.13 -13.32
CA ARG A 452 -30.18 -18.99 -12.44
C ARG A 452 -29.28 -17.95 -13.09
N VAL A 453 -28.18 -18.37 -13.70
CA VAL A 453 -27.26 -17.46 -14.39
C VAL A 453 -27.93 -16.83 -15.61
N ALA A 454 -28.74 -17.59 -16.39
CA ALA A 454 -29.51 -17.05 -17.49
C ALA A 454 -30.52 -15.97 -17.05
N SER A 455 -31.08 -16.09 -15.84
CA SER A 455 -32.00 -15.10 -15.26
C SER A 455 -31.33 -13.79 -14.80
N LEU A 456 -30.00 -13.73 -14.72
CA LEU A 456 -29.25 -12.52 -14.35
C LEU A 456 -29.26 -11.49 -15.50
N PRO A 457 -29.19 -10.17 -15.22
CA PRO A 457 -29.32 -9.10 -16.22
C PRO A 457 -28.41 -9.23 -17.45
N GLN A 458 -27.23 -9.85 -17.29
CA GLN A 458 -26.23 -10.04 -18.36
C GLN A 458 -25.78 -11.50 -18.47
N GLY A 459 -26.59 -12.45 -17.96
CA GLY A 459 -26.25 -13.88 -17.97
C GLY A 459 -24.88 -14.12 -17.32
N GLU A 460 -24.03 -14.91 -17.96
CA GLU A 460 -22.66 -15.19 -17.49
C GLU A 460 -21.73 -13.95 -17.43
N ARG A 461 -22.06 -12.88 -18.13
CA ARG A 461 -21.30 -11.61 -18.09
C ARG A 461 -21.69 -10.73 -16.91
N THR A 462 -22.69 -11.10 -16.12
CA THR A 462 -23.13 -10.34 -14.94
C THR A 462 -21.95 -10.11 -13.97
N PRO A 463 -21.66 -8.85 -13.59
CA PRO A 463 -20.55 -8.53 -12.72
C PRO A 463 -20.85 -8.93 -11.27
N LEU A 464 -19.95 -9.72 -10.69
CA LEU A 464 -19.95 -10.08 -9.27
C LEU A 464 -19.28 -8.99 -8.45
N ARG A 465 -19.90 -8.63 -7.33
CA ARG A 465 -19.43 -7.59 -6.39
C ARG A 465 -19.51 -8.11 -4.96
N ARG A 466 -18.84 -7.45 -4.03
CA ARG A 466 -18.92 -7.69 -2.56
C ARG A 466 -18.81 -9.17 -2.15
N GLY A 467 -17.99 -9.94 -2.87
CA GLY A 467 -17.76 -11.34 -2.56
C GLY A 467 -18.71 -12.33 -3.23
N GLY A 468 -19.55 -11.88 -4.19
CA GLY A 468 -20.39 -12.77 -5.00
C GLY A 468 -21.76 -12.22 -5.36
N GLU A 469 -22.19 -11.05 -4.84
CA GLU A 469 -23.48 -10.44 -5.25
C GLU A 469 -23.57 -10.28 -6.78
N PRO A 470 -24.70 -10.62 -7.41
CA PRO A 470 -26.04 -10.84 -6.84
C PRO A 470 -26.39 -12.33 -6.56
N LEU A 471 -25.40 -13.20 -6.43
CA LEU A 471 -25.63 -14.60 -6.09
C LEU A 471 -25.87 -14.78 -4.59
N THR A 472 -26.74 -15.73 -4.23
CA THR A 472 -26.96 -16.15 -2.84
C THR A 472 -25.77 -16.96 -2.31
N ARG A 473 -25.71 -17.19 -1.00
CA ARG A 473 -24.66 -18.01 -0.36
C ARG A 473 -24.62 -19.44 -0.95
N GLN A 474 -25.75 -20.05 -1.16
CA GLN A 474 -25.83 -21.40 -1.76
C GLN A 474 -25.35 -21.40 -3.23
N GLU A 475 -25.72 -20.40 -4.01
CA GLU A 475 -25.26 -20.26 -5.40
C GLU A 475 -23.76 -19.99 -5.48
N ILE A 476 -23.20 -19.21 -4.54
CA ILE A 476 -21.77 -19.00 -4.42
C ILE A 476 -21.06 -20.32 -4.08
N ALA A 477 -21.57 -21.11 -3.15
CA ALA A 477 -21.00 -22.42 -2.82
C ALA A 477 -21.01 -23.38 -4.03
N ARG A 478 -22.13 -23.43 -4.79
CA ARG A 478 -22.22 -24.20 -6.05
C ARG A 478 -21.18 -23.72 -7.07
N LEU A 479 -20.99 -22.41 -7.21
CA LEU A 479 -20.00 -21.85 -8.12
C LEU A 479 -18.56 -22.19 -7.68
N TRP A 480 -18.30 -22.27 -6.37
CA TRP A 480 -17.03 -22.75 -5.85
C TRP A 480 -16.78 -24.22 -6.19
N VAL A 481 -17.81 -25.08 -6.12
CA VAL A 481 -17.72 -26.49 -6.58
C VAL A 481 -17.43 -26.53 -8.08
N ALA A 482 -18.18 -25.79 -8.92
CA ALA A 482 -17.92 -25.70 -10.36
C ALA A 482 -16.46 -25.29 -10.66
N ARG A 483 -15.98 -24.25 -9.99
CA ARG A 483 -14.61 -23.77 -10.12
C ARG A 483 -13.56 -24.78 -9.64
N ALA A 484 -13.85 -25.55 -8.61
CA ALA A 484 -12.96 -26.57 -8.11
C ALA A 484 -12.88 -27.79 -9.04
N THR A 485 -13.99 -28.18 -9.65
CA THR A 485 -14.10 -29.39 -10.48
C THR A 485 -13.76 -29.16 -11.96
N ILE A 486 -13.88 -27.92 -12.49
CA ILE A 486 -13.63 -27.62 -13.91
C ILE A 486 -12.25 -28.15 -14.36
N GLY A 487 -12.23 -28.90 -15.47
CA GLY A 487 -11.02 -29.54 -16.01
C GLY A 487 -10.47 -30.66 -15.11
N THR A 488 -11.31 -31.28 -14.29
CA THR A 488 -11.07 -32.51 -13.51
C THR A 488 -9.66 -32.62 -12.90
N PRO A 489 -9.31 -31.78 -11.88
CA PRO A 489 -7.99 -31.83 -11.25
C PRO A 489 -7.75 -33.17 -10.57
N ALA A 490 -6.47 -33.63 -10.53
CA ALA A 490 -6.09 -34.87 -9.88
C ALA A 490 -6.34 -34.87 -8.35
N LEU A 491 -6.31 -33.70 -7.72
CA LEU A 491 -6.64 -33.49 -6.30
C LEU A 491 -7.80 -32.49 -6.17
N LEU A 492 -8.89 -32.92 -5.59
CA LEU A 492 -10.04 -32.09 -5.24
C LEU A 492 -10.14 -31.91 -3.72
N LEU A 493 -10.09 -30.69 -3.26
CA LEU A 493 -10.17 -30.29 -1.86
C LEU A 493 -11.52 -29.63 -1.57
N LEU A 494 -12.29 -30.15 -0.63
CA LEU A 494 -13.62 -29.68 -0.25
C LEU A 494 -13.66 -29.42 1.26
N GLU A 495 -13.57 -28.14 1.65
CA GLU A 495 -13.56 -27.72 3.07
C GLU A 495 -14.97 -27.32 3.48
N HIS A 496 -15.73 -28.20 4.15
CA HIS A 496 -17.09 -27.96 4.67
C HIS A 496 -18.02 -27.22 3.68
N VAL A 497 -17.82 -27.43 2.37
CA VAL A 497 -18.59 -26.73 1.34
C VAL A 497 -20.07 -27.14 1.35
N ASP A 498 -20.36 -28.34 1.82
CA ASP A 498 -21.68 -28.92 1.96
C ASP A 498 -22.57 -28.19 2.99
N ASP A 499 -21.98 -27.49 3.96
CA ASP A 499 -22.73 -26.65 4.91
C ASP A 499 -23.45 -25.49 4.20
N ASP A 500 -22.85 -24.97 3.13
CA ASP A 500 -23.38 -23.85 2.36
C ASP A 500 -24.24 -24.27 1.18
N LEU A 501 -24.28 -25.56 0.80
CA LEU A 501 -24.97 -26.02 -0.42
C LEU A 501 -26.47 -26.23 -0.28
N GLY A 502 -26.98 -26.49 0.92
CA GLY A 502 -28.36 -26.90 1.15
C GLY A 502 -28.66 -28.34 0.60
N PRO A 503 -29.89 -28.86 0.78
CA PRO A 503 -30.21 -30.25 0.44
C PRO A 503 -29.95 -30.58 -1.03
N GLN A 504 -30.52 -29.81 -1.96
CA GLN A 504 -30.36 -30.01 -3.40
C GLN A 504 -28.90 -29.90 -3.86
N GLY A 505 -28.15 -28.95 -3.27
CA GLY A 505 -26.73 -28.78 -3.57
C GLY A 505 -25.88 -29.96 -3.07
N ARG A 506 -26.23 -30.56 -1.93
CA ARG A 506 -25.57 -31.79 -1.44
C ARG A 506 -25.85 -32.99 -2.35
N GLU A 507 -27.07 -33.16 -2.84
CA GLU A 507 -27.40 -34.21 -3.79
C GLU A 507 -26.61 -34.04 -5.11
N MET A 508 -26.56 -32.83 -5.64
CA MET A 508 -25.72 -32.49 -6.79
C MET A 508 -24.24 -32.82 -6.52
N LEU A 509 -23.69 -32.42 -5.36
CA LEU A 509 -22.31 -32.72 -5.00
C LEU A 509 -22.05 -34.20 -4.88
N ARG A 510 -22.98 -34.97 -4.29
CA ARG A 510 -22.93 -36.44 -4.23
C ARG A 510 -22.78 -37.04 -5.61
N GLY A 511 -23.61 -36.60 -6.58
CA GLY A 511 -23.51 -37.08 -7.97
C GLY A 511 -22.13 -36.77 -8.58
N ILE A 512 -21.60 -35.57 -8.39
CA ILE A 512 -20.25 -35.20 -8.88
C ILE A 512 -19.18 -36.11 -8.26
N LEU A 513 -19.26 -36.36 -6.94
CA LEU A 513 -18.24 -37.10 -6.20
C LEU A 513 -18.27 -38.60 -6.53
N GLN A 514 -19.42 -39.16 -6.90
CA GLN A 514 -19.58 -40.59 -7.19
C GLN A 514 -18.64 -41.03 -8.32
N ASP A 515 -18.58 -40.26 -9.39
CA ASP A 515 -17.82 -40.59 -10.61
C ASP A 515 -16.52 -39.75 -10.76
N TYR A 516 -16.09 -39.07 -9.69
CA TYR A 516 -14.92 -38.23 -9.78
C TYR A 516 -13.62 -39.05 -9.93
N PRO A 517 -12.83 -38.87 -11.00
CA PRO A 517 -11.70 -39.75 -11.29
C PRO A 517 -10.44 -39.47 -10.43
N GLY A 518 -10.32 -38.27 -9.87
CA GLY A 518 -9.17 -37.88 -9.02
C GLY A 518 -9.35 -38.26 -7.56
N VAL A 519 -8.33 -37.94 -6.75
CA VAL A 519 -8.39 -38.03 -5.29
C VAL A 519 -9.26 -36.89 -4.75
N VAL A 520 -10.18 -37.22 -3.86
CA VAL A 520 -10.97 -36.23 -3.13
C VAL A 520 -10.57 -36.24 -1.65
N ILE A 521 -10.14 -35.09 -1.15
CA ILE A 521 -9.96 -34.89 0.30
C ILE A 521 -11.03 -33.90 0.75
N MET A 522 -11.87 -34.29 1.70
CA MET A 522 -12.93 -33.45 2.19
C MET A 522 -13.01 -33.38 3.71
N ALA A 523 -13.49 -32.27 4.21
CA ALA A 523 -14.02 -32.12 5.56
C ALA A 523 -15.52 -31.91 5.47
N SER A 524 -16.30 -32.68 6.19
CA SER A 524 -17.76 -32.62 6.28
C SER A 524 -18.21 -33.20 7.60
N ASP A 525 -19.24 -32.62 8.19
CA ASP A 525 -19.89 -33.16 9.38
C ASP A 525 -20.75 -34.39 9.08
N ARG A 526 -21.14 -34.56 7.80
CA ARG A 526 -22.03 -35.64 7.32
C ARG A 526 -21.52 -36.29 6.04
N PRO A 527 -20.32 -36.91 6.04
CA PRO A 527 -19.77 -37.50 4.83
C PRO A 527 -20.63 -38.63 4.25
N GLU A 528 -21.37 -39.35 5.11
CA GLU A 528 -22.33 -40.41 4.68
C GLU A 528 -23.46 -39.88 3.78
N ALA A 529 -23.76 -38.58 3.83
CA ALA A 529 -24.73 -37.98 2.91
C ALA A 529 -24.15 -37.74 1.51
N LEU A 530 -22.81 -37.75 1.37
CA LEU A 530 -22.10 -37.40 0.14
C LEU A 530 -21.33 -38.56 -0.47
N LEU A 531 -20.83 -39.48 0.33
CA LEU A 531 -19.95 -40.59 -0.06
C LEU A 531 -20.57 -41.94 0.35
N ASN A 532 -20.31 -42.97 -0.44
CA ASN A 532 -20.70 -44.34 -0.11
C ASN A 532 -19.57 -45.10 0.61
N ASP A 533 -18.31 -44.74 0.30
CA ASP A 533 -17.10 -45.32 0.90
C ASP A 533 -16.00 -44.24 0.99
N TRP A 534 -15.19 -44.27 2.06
CA TRP A 534 -14.09 -43.34 2.27
C TRP A 534 -13.06 -43.88 3.26
N GLN A 535 -11.86 -43.32 3.20
CA GLN A 535 -10.81 -43.52 4.22
C GLN A 535 -10.81 -42.31 5.18
N GLU A 536 -10.62 -42.56 6.45
CA GLU A 536 -10.48 -41.47 7.43
C GLU A 536 -9.01 -41.06 7.58
N TRP A 537 -8.79 -39.76 7.53
CA TRP A 537 -7.51 -39.13 7.81
C TRP A 537 -7.64 -38.28 9.06
N ALA A 538 -7.12 -38.80 10.19
CA ALA A 538 -7.33 -38.18 11.50
C ALA A 538 -6.36 -37.04 11.76
N VAL A 539 -6.91 -35.90 12.21
CA VAL A 539 -6.11 -34.84 12.84
C VAL A 539 -5.80 -35.29 14.28
N PRO A 540 -4.52 -35.38 14.68
CA PRO A 540 -4.17 -35.75 16.02
C PRO A 540 -4.74 -34.75 17.02
N VAL A 541 -5.36 -35.25 18.09
CA VAL A 541 -5.83 -34.41 19.20
C VAL A 541 -4.67 -34.28 20.16
N SER A 542 -4.24 -33.04 20.46
CA SER A 542 -3.21 -32.73 21.46
C SER A 542 -3.73 -32.95 22.88
#